data_d96e1011589462d4abaab7d6d8339ea3
#
_entry.id   d96e1011589462d4abaab7d6d8339ea3
#
_cell.length_a   1.000
_cell.length_b   1.000
_cell.length_c   1.000
_cell.angle_alpha   90.00
_cell.angle_beta   90.00
_cell.angle_gamma   90.00
#
_symmetry.space_group_name_H-M   'P 1'
#
loop_
_entity.id
_entity.type
_entity.pdbx_description
1 polymer ?
#
loop_
_entity_poly.entity_id
_entity_poly.type
_entity_poly.pdbx_seq_one_letter_code
_entity_poly.pdbx_strand_id
1 'polypeptide(L)'
;MFQKILVPVDLADPEFVKPALTTAVELAKTSGGAVRLVNVIPMTPVMLAEYVPPDFDVQQRGSAEEALAIVAQESGLDAGKVSSVVRQGGIYHEVLEEAKVFGCDVIVMSSHRPAMKTYFLGSNAGHMVRYAKCSVLVVRKPPSPAGQH
;
A
#
# COMPACT_ATOMS: atom_id res chain seq x y z
N MET A 1 -2.46 20.89 -0.34
CA MET A 1 -1.33 19.97 -0.20
C MET A 1 -1.85 18.55 -0.14
N PHE A 2 -1.14 17.61 -0.72
CA PHE A 2 -1.48 16.19 -0.77
C PHE A 2 -2.77 15.91 -1.53
N GLN A 3 -2.76 16.28 -2.80
CA GLN A 3 -3.89 16.06 -3.71
C GLN A 3 -3.90 14.67 -4.33
N LYS A 4 -2.74 14.03 -4.43
CA LYS A 4 -2.61 12.67 -4.97
C LYS A 4 -1.84 11.82 -3.99
N ILE A 5 -2.56 10.90 -3.35
CA ILE A 5 -2.06 10.12 -2.22
C ILE A 5 -1.96 8.66 -2.65
N LEU A 6 -0.78 8.07 -2.51
CA LEU A 6 -0.55 6.66 -2.84
C LEU A 6 -0.41 5.84 -1.56
N VAL A 7 -1.12 4.73 -1.48
CA VAL A 7 -1.10 3.85 -0.31
C VAL A 7 -0.73 2.44 -0.75
N PRO A 8 0.45 1.95 -0.39
CA PRO A 8 0.78 0.54 -0.59
C PRO A 8 -0.06 -0.34 0.34
N VAL A 9 -0.63 -1.41 -0.20
CA VAL A 9 -1.51 -2.32 0.52
C VAL A 9 -0.95 -3.74 0.46
N ASP A 10 -0.73 -4.35 1.62
CA ASP A 10 -0.39 -5.76 1.73
C ASP A 10 -1.68 -6.54 1.95
N LEU A 11 -2.15 -7.23 0.92
CA LEU A 11 -3.40 -7.97 0.98
C LEU A 11 -3.33 -9.21 1.88
N ALA A 12 -2.12 -9.67 2.21
CA ALA A 12 -1.95 -10.78 3.14
C ALA A 12 -2.14 -10.34 4.59
N ASP A 13 -2.10 -9.05 4.87
CA ASP A 13 -2.22 -8.51 6.22
C ASP A 13 -3.02 -7.21 6.19
N PRO A 14 -4.35 -7.29 6.03
CA PRO A 14 -5.18 -6.08 5.93
C PRO A 14 -5.17 -5.21 7.17
N GLU A 15 -4.94 -5.79 8.35
CA GLU A 15 -4.86 -5.00 9.58
C GLU A 15 -3.63 -4.08 9.60
N PHE A 16 -2.56 -4.51 8.93
CA PHE A 16 -1.33 -3.73 8.86
C PHE A 16 -1.53 -2.41 8.11
N VAL A 17 -2.40 -2.39 7.11
CA VAL A 17 -2.61 -1.20 6.27
C VAL A 17 -3.60 -0.21 6.89
N LYS A 18 -4.41 -0.62 7.84
CA LYS A 18 -5.49 0.22 8.38
C LYS A 18 -5.05 1.61 8.87
N PRO A 19 -3.98 1.74 9.67
CA PRO A 19 -3.57 3.06 10.12
C PRO A 19 -3.20 3.99 8.94
N ALA A 20 -2.47 3.47 7.96
CA ALA A 20 -2.09 4.26 6.79
C ALA A 20 -3.31 4.62 5.96
N LEU A 21 -4.22 3.67 5.74
CA LEU A 21 -5.41 3.92 4.95
C LEU A 21 -6.31 4.97 5.61
N THR A 22 -6.52 4.86 6.92
CA THR A 22 -7.32 5.83 7.66
C THR A 22 -6.74 7.24 7.52
N THR A 23 -5.42 7.36 7.69
CA THR A 23 -4.73 8.64 7.56
C THR A 23 -4.85 9.18 6.13
N ALA A 24 -4.65 8.34 5.13
CA ALA A 24 -4.75 8.76 3.73
C ALA A 24 -6.16 9.26 3.39
N VAL A 25 -7.19 8.56 3.87
CA VAL A 25 -8.58 8.96 3.65
C VAL A 25 -8.86 10.32 4.31
N GLU A 26 -8.39 10.53 5.52
CA GLU A 26 -8.55 11.82 6.20
C GLU A 26 -7.85 12.95 5.45
N LEU A 27 -6.64 12.71 4.96
CA LEU A 27 -5.92 13.69 4.14
C LEU A 27 -6.69 14.03 2.87
N ALA A 28 -7.21 13.00 2.19
CA ALA A 28 -7.97 13.21 0.95
C ALA A 28 -9.24 13.99 1.20
N LYS A 29 -9.96 13.70 2.27
CA LYS A 29 -11.18 14.44 2.62
C LYS A 29 -10.89 15.91 2.92
N THR A 30 -9.79 16.17 3.60
CA THR A 30 -9.40 17.54 3.94
C THR A 30 -8.95 18.32 2.72
N SER A 31 -8.16 17.70 1.84
CA SER A 31 -7.58 18.39 0.69
C SER A 31 -8.48 18.40 -0.55
N GLY A 32 -9.50 17.57 -0.56
CA GLY A 32 -10.29 17.30 -1.78
C GLY A 32 -9.54 16.43 -2.78
N GLY A 33 -8.48 15.77 -2.34
CA GLY A 33 -7.63 14.97 -3.21
C GLY A 33 -8.15 13.56 -3.46
N ALA A 34 -7.32 12.75 -4.10
CA ALA A 34 -7.64 11.38 -4.47
C ALA A 34 -6.61 10.41 -3.88
N VAL A 35 -7.05 9.18 -3.62
CA VAL A 35 -6.21 8.10 -3.10
C VAL A 35 -6.10 7.01 -4.14
N ARG A 36 -4.89 6.51 -4.34
CA ARG A 36 -4.67 5.30 -5.12
C ARG A 36 -4.05 4.24 -4.23
N LEU A 37 -4.65 3.06 -4.25
CA LEU A 37 -4.14 1.89 -3.55
C LEU A 37 -3.28 1.08 -4.51
N VAL A 38 -2.11 0.65 -4.07
CA VAL A 38 -1.24 -0.19 -4.89
C VAL A 38 -0.87 -1.45 -4.13
N ASN A 39 -1.10 -2.60 -4.74
CA ASN A 39 -0.64 -3.88 -4.25
C ASN A 39 0.42 -4.42 -5.19
N VAL A 40 1.50 -4.94 -4.64
CA VAL A 40 2.58 -5.53 -5.43
C VAL A 40 2.63 -7.01 -5.15
N ILE A 41 2.45 -7.82 -6.20
CA ILE A 41 2.58 -9.26 -6.09
C ILE A 41 3.98 -9.67 -6.54
N PRO A 42 4.58 -10.68 -5.89
CA PRO A 42 5.94 -11.10 -6.26
C PRO A 42 5.96 -11.80 -7.59
N MET A 43 7.10 -11.76 -8.26
CA MET A 43 7.33 -12.57 -9.46
C MET A 43 7.39 -14.04 -9.08
N THR A 44 6.78 -14.91 -9.87
CA THR A 44 6.93 -16.35 -9.70
C THR A 44 8.37 -16.71 -10.06
N PRO A 45 9.14 -17.34 -9.15
CA PRO A 45 10.50 -17.76 -9.48
C PRO A 45 10.50 -18.71 -10.67
N VAL A 46 11.47 -18.55 -11.56
CA VAL A 46 11.60 -19.38 -12.76
C VAL A 46 11.64 -20.86 -12.41
N MET A 47 12.31 -21.21 -11.32
CA MET A 47 12.41 -22.59 -10.86
C MET A 47 11.07 -23.23 -10.49
N LEU A 48 10.07 -22.40 -10.15
CA LEU A 48 8.76 -22.88 -9.75
C LEU A 48 7.71 -22.76 -10.87
N ALA A 49 8.08 -22.21 -12.01
CA ALA A 49 7.13 -21.93 -13.08
C ALA A 49 6.42 -23.19 -13.59
N GLU A 50 7.12 -24.33 -13.60
CA GLU A 50 6.54 -25.60 -14.08
C GLU A 50 5.64 -26.27 -13.04
N TYR A 51 5.65 -25.81 -11.79
CA TYR A 51 4.84 -26.37 -10.71
C TYR A 51 3.56 -25.61 -10.45
N VAL A 52 3.28 -24.57 -11.22
CA VAL A 52 2.06 -23.78 -11.08
C VAL A 52 1.25 -23.89 -12.37
N PRO A 53 -0.09 -23.66 -12.32
CA PRO A 53 -0.90 -23.67 -13.52
C PRO A 53 -0.43 -22.63 -14.53
N PRO A 54 -0.63 -22.86 -15.84
CA PRO A 54 -0.20 -21.90 -16.86
C PRO A 54 -0.82 -20.51 -16.72
N ASP A 55 -2.03 -20.40 -16.14
CA ASP A 55 -2.73 -19.14 -15.93
C ASP A 55 -2.58 -18.61 -14.50
N PHE A 56 -1.62 -19.15 -13.74
CA PHE A 56 -1.44 -18.79 -12.32
C PHE A 56 -1.29 -17.28 -12.13
N ASP A 57 -0.44 -16.63 -12.94
CA ASP A 57 -0.20 -15.19 -12.80
C ASP A 57 -1.45 -14.39 -13.09
N VAL A 58 -2.24 -14.79 -14.08
CA VAL A 58 -3.49 -14.10 -14.42
C VAL A 58 -4.49 -14.24 -13.28
N GLN A 59 -4.63 -15.43 -12.72
CA GLN A 59 -5.54 -15.69 -11.61
C GLN A 59 -5.12 -14.94 -10.35
N GLN A 60 -3.82 -14.93 -10.06
CA GLN A 60 -3.28 -14.22 -8.89
C GLN A 60 -3.56 -12.72 -9.02
N ARG A 61 -3.31 -12.15 -10.19
CA ARG A 61 -3.56 -10.73 -10.43
C ARG A 61 -5.05 -10.42 -10.30
N GLY A 62 -5.92 -11.23 -10.89
CA GLY A 62 -7.37 -11.04 -10.82
C GLY A 62 -7.87 -11.07 -9.38
N SER A 63 -7.41 -12.02 -8.59
CA SER A 63 -7.76 -12.11 -7.17
C SER A 63 -7.30 -10.89 -6.39
N ALA A 64 -6.09 -10.41 -6.67
CA ALA A 64 -5.56 -9.22 -6.02
C ALA A 64 -6.34 -7.98 -6.42
N GLU A 65 -6.71 -7.85 -7.68
CA GLU A 65 -7.51 -6.72 -8.16
C GLU A 65 -8.86 -6.67 -7.49
N GLU A 66 -9.53 -7.82 -7.35
CA GLU A 66 -10.82 -7.90 -6.67
C GLU A 66 -10.70 -7.53 -5.19
N ALA A 67 -9.70 -8.09 -4.52
CA ALA A 67 -9.49 -7.82 -3.10
C ALA A 67 -9.18 -6.34 -2.86
N LEU A 68 -8.35 -5.75 -3.72
CA LEU A 68 -7.98 -4.36 -3.60
C LEU A 68 -9.16 -3.43 -3.89
N ALA A 69 -10.01 -3.80 -4.83
CA ALA A 69 -11.24 -3.05 -5.11
C ALA A 69 -12.17 -3.02 -3.89
N ILE A 70 -12.24 -4.11 -3.14
CA ILE A 70 -13.04 -4.16 -1.91
C ILE A 70 -12.47 -3.18 -0.87
N VAL A 71 -11.15 -3.15 -0.72
CA VAL A 71 -10.51 -2.19 0.19
C VAL A 71 -10.84 -0.76 -0.23
N ALA A 72 -10.82 -0.48 -1.53
CA ALA A 72 -11.16 0.84 -2.05
C ALA A 72 -12.62 1.21 -1.73
N GLN A 73 -13.55 0.27 -1.91
CA GLN A 73 -14.96 0.51 -1.60
C GLN A 73 -15.18 0.77 -0.12
N GLU A 74 -14.46 0.08 0.73
CA GLU A 74 -14.57 0.22 2.18
C GLU A 74 -13.90 1.48 2.72
N SER A 75 -13.16 2.20 1.89
CA SER A 75 -12.47 3.41 2.32
C SER A 75 -13.41 4.56 2.70
N GLY A 76 -14.63 4.54 2.19
CA GLY A 76 -15.59 5.63 2.41
C GLY A 76 -15.40 6.83 1.50
N LEU A 77 -14.47 6.75 0.55
CA LEU A 77 -14.29 7.79 -0.46
C LEU A 77 -15.21 7.55 -1.65
N ASP A 78 -15.61 8.64 -2.32
CA ASP A 78 -16.37 8.54 -3.55
C ASP A 78 -15.57 7.78 -4.61
N ALA A 79 -16.27 7.06 -5.48
CA ALA A 79 -15.65 6.22 -6.51
C ALA A 79 -14.66 7.00 -7.40
N GLY A 80 -14.94 8.28 -7.65
CA GLY A 80 -14.04 9.14 -8.42
C GLY A 80 -12.80 9.61 -7.66
N LYS A 81 -12.75 9.36 -6.35
CA LYS A 81 -11.65 9.81 -5.49
C LYS A 81 -10.78 8.67 -5.00
N VAL A 82 -11.07 7.44 -5.39
CA VAL A 82 -10.25 6.29 -5.01
C VAL A 82 -10.06 5.37 -6.22
N SER A 83 -8.85 4.91 -6.41
CA SER A 83 -8.52 3.95 -7.46
C SER A 83 -7.58 2.90 -6.90
N SER A 84 -7.40 1.82 -7.63
CA SER A 84 -6.54 0.74 -7.21
C SER A 84 -5.78 0.17 -8.39
N VAL A 85 -4.57 -0.33 -8.14
CA VAL A 85 -3.73 -0.92 -9.16
C VAL A 85 -2.92 -2.06 -8.56
N VAL A 86 -2.76 -3.13 -9.31
CA VAL A 86 -1.91 -4.26 -8.93
C VAL A 86 -0.69 -4.25 -9.85
N ARG A 87 0.49 -4.31 -9.25
CA ARG A 87 1.76 -4.40 -9.97
C ARG A 87 2.46 -5.69 -9.58
N GLN A 88 3.48 -6.06 -10.32
CA GLN A 88 4.22 -7.29 -10.07
C GLN A 88 5.71 -7.00 -10.09
N GLY A 89 6.43 -7.46 -9.07
CA GLY A 89 7.88 -7.24 -8.97
C GLY A 89 8.31 -7.02 -7.53
N GLY A 90 9.40 -6.30 -7.36
CA GLY A 90 9.90 -5.92 -6.03
C GLY A 90 9.02 -4.84 -5.41
N ILE A 91 8.72 -4.97 -4.12
CA ILE A 91 7.72 -4.12 -3.46
C ILE A 91 8.06 -2.64 -3.59
N TYR A 92 9.19 -2.20 -3.04
CA TYR A 92 9.49 -0.77 -3.05
C TYR A 92 9.71 -0.24 -4.47
N HIS A 93 10.31 -1.04 -5.33
CA HIS A 93 10.55 -0.62 -6.70
C HIS A 93 9.26 -0.34 -7.45
N GLU A 94 8.30 -1.25 -7.34
CA GLU A 94 7.01 -1.11 -8.03
C GLU A 94 6.16 0.01 -7.43
N VAL A 95 6.21 0.19 -6.12
CA VAL A 95 5.50 1.31 -5.49
C VAL A 95 6.07 2.65 -5.98
N LEU A 96 7.38 2.76 -6.06
CA LEU A 96 8.02 4.00 -6.55
C LEU A 96 7.72 4.25 -8.03
N GLU A 97 7.64 3.20 -8.84
CA GLU A 97 7.22 3.34 -10.23
C GLU A 97 5.77 3.81 -10.34
N GLU A 98 4.88 3.25 -9.52
CA GLU A 98 3.49 3.70 -9.51
C GLU A 98 3.38 5.14 -9.01
N ALA A 99 4.21 5.53 -8.07
CA ALA A 99 4.24 6.91 -7.59
C ALA A 99 4.53 7.88 -8.74
N LYS A 100 5.44 7.53 -9.63
CA LYS A 100 5.74 8.35 -10.81
C LYS A 100 4.56 8.39 -11.78
N VAL A 101 3.99 7.24 -12.09
CA VAL A 101 2.87 7.14 -13.04
C VAL A 101 1.66 7.90 -12.55
N PHE A 102 1.34 7.75 -11.28
CA PHE A 102 0.20 8.45 -10.68
C PHE A 102 0.50 9.94 -10.47
N GLY A 103 1.77 10.29 -10.33
CA GLY A 103 2.16 11.66 -10.00
C GLY A 103 1.79 12.03 -8.59
N CYS A 104 1.97 11.10 -7.64
CA CYS A 104 1.57 11.34 -6.27
C CYS A 104 2.47 12.37 -5.59
N ASP A 105 1.90 13.11 -4.65
CA ASP A 105 2.66 14.07 -3.84
C ASP A 105 2.92 13.57 -2.44
N VAL A 106 2.32 12.44 -2.05
CA VAL A 106 2.66 11.76 -0.80
C VAL A 106 2.37 10.27 -0.91
N ILE A 107 3.29 9.47 -0.35
CA ILE A 107 3.07 8.04 -0.12
C ILE A 107 2.77 7.88 1.36
N VAL A 108 1.65 7.24 1.70
CA VAL A 108 1.25 7.01 3.10
C VAL A 108 1.34 5.51 3.36
N MET A 109 2.15 5.12 4.31
CA MET A 109 2.38 3.71 4.59
C MET A 109 2.52 3.46 6.08
N SER A 110 2.31 2.21 6.48
CA SER A 110 2.49 1.79 7.87
C SER A 110 3.95 1.47 8.15
N SER A 111 4.37 1.69 9.39
CA SER A 111 5.79 1.61 9.74
C SER A 111 6.32 0.19 9.85
N HIS A 112 5.56 -0.71 10.43
CA HIS A 112 5.99 -2.09 10.68
C HIS A 112 4.78 -2.94 11.03
N ARG A 113 4.97 -4.27 10.98
CA ARG A 113 3.93 -5.21 11.36
C ARG A 113 3.74 -5.19 12.88
N PRO A 114 2.51 -5.41 13.38
CA PRO A 114 2.24 -5.39 14.82
C PRO A 114 3.08 -6.36 15.64
N ALA A 115 3.53 -7.47 15.05
CA ALA A 115 4.34 -8.47 15.74
C ALA A 115 5.78 -8.02 16.00
N MET A 116 6.25 -6.95 15.37
CA MET A 116 7.60 -6.44 15.55
C MET A 116 7.68 -5.63 16.84
N LYS A 117 8.69 -5.92 17.65
CA LYS A 117 8.86 -5.28 18.96
C LYS A 117 9.62 -3.97 18.90
N THR A 118 10.32 -3.68 17.82
CA THR A 118 11.14 -2.48 17.70
C THR A 118 10.45 -1.46 16.80
N TYR A 119 10.77 -0.19 17.00
CA TYR A 119 10.14 0.92 16.28
C TYR A 119 11.01 1.47 15.15
N PHE A 120 11.89 0.66 14.59
CA PHE A 120 12.63 1.08 13.42
C PHE A 120 11.81 0.78 12.16
N LEU A 121 12.13 1.48 11.08
CA LEU A 121 11.46 1.31 9.81
C LEU A 121 11.77 -0.07 9.23
N GLY A 122 10.75 -0.72 8.66
CA GLY A 122 10.96 -1.94 7.88
C GLY A 122 11.75 -1.62 6.61
N SER A 123 12.30 -2.65 5.95
CA SER A 123 13.15 -2.45 4.78
C SER A 123 12.44 -1.72 3.65
N ASN A 124 11.18 -2.07 3.35
CA ASN A 124 10.44 -1.39 2.29
C ASN A 124 10.17 0.07 2.64
N ALA A 125 9.76 0.35 3.88
CA ALA A 125 9.53 1.72 4.33
C ALA A 125 10.82 2.53 4.26
N GLY A 126 11.92 1.95 4.73
CA GLY A 126 13.22 2.61 4.68
C GLY A 126 13.66 2.94 3.25
N HIS A 127 13.46 2.02 2.31
CA HIS A 127 13.78 2.27 0.90
C HIS A 127 12.89 3.37 0.31
N MET A 128 11.61 3.39 0.64
CA MET A 128 10.72 4.42 0.13
C MET A 128 11.09 5.80 0.66
N VAL A 129 11.37 5.92 1.96
CA VAL A 129 11.81 7.18 2.54
C VAL A 129 13.09 7.67 1.85
N ARG A 130 14.00 6.77 1.55
CA ARG A 130 15.29 7.11 0.97
C ARG A 130 15.21 7.51 -0.50
N TYR A 131 14.37 6.84 -1.28
CA TYR A 131 14.40 6.96 -2.74
C TYR A 131 13.17 7.63 -3.36
N ALA A 132 12.10 7.86 -2.59
CA ALA A 132 10.94 8.55 -3.15
C ALA A 132 11.27 10.00 -3.48
N LYS A 133 10.67 10.49 -4.56
CA LYS A 133 10.81 11.90 -4.96
C LYS A 133 9.68 12.76 -4.45
N CYS A 134 8.70 12.15 -3.78
CA CYS A 134 7.61 12.85 -3.11
C CYS A 134 7.74 12.68 -1.61
N SER A 135 6.85 13.31 -0.87
CA SER A 135 6.78 13.12 0.59
C SER A 135 6.39 11.70 0.93
N VAL A 136 6.88 11.20 2.05
CA VAL A 136 6.52 9.88 2.56
C VAL A 136 6.06 10.06 4.00
N LEU A 137 4.84 9.66 4.27
CA LEU A 137 4.28 9.69 5.62
C LEU A 137 4.23 8.24 6.13
N VAL A 138 5.00 7.98 7.17
CA VAL A 138 5.05 6.67 7.81
C VAL A 138 4.17 6.73 9.05
N VAL A 139 3.06 6.00 9.02
CA VAL A 139 2.06 6.02 10.09
C VAL A 139 2.36 4.89 11.06
N ARG A 140 2.49 5.24 12.33
CA ARG A 140 2.66 4.26 13.40
C ARG A 140 1.31 4.00 14.05
N LYS A 141 1.09 2.75 14.43
CA LYS A 141 -0.11 2.44 15.19
C LYS A 141 -0.05 3.19 16.52
N PRO A 142 -1.12 3.94 16.88
CA PRO A 142 -1.11 4.65 18.17
C PRO A 142 -0.96 3.68 19.33
N PRO A 143 -0.35 4.11 20.46
CA PRO A 143 -0.33 3.27 21.65
C PRO A 143 -1.75 3.00 22.14
N SER A 144 -1.93 1.81 22.72
CA SER A 144 -3.24 1.44 23.25
C SER A 144 -3.62 2.35 24.43
N PRO A 145 -4.88 2.82 24.48
CA PRO A 145 -5.31 3.66 25.60
C PRO A 145 -5.27 2.92 26.95
N ALA A 146 -5.20 1.61 26.96
CA ALA A 146 -5.11 0.84 28.21
C ALA A 146 -3.70 0.81 28.79
N GLY A 147 -2.77 1.59 28.26
CA GLY A 147 -1.46 1.75 28.85
C GLY A 147 -0.49 0.61 28.62
N GLN A 148 -0.61 -0.10 27.52
CA GLN A 148 0.35 -1.12 27.16
C GLN A 148 1.66 -0.45 26.69
N HIS A 149 2.67 -0.81 27.33
CA HIS A 149 3.98 -0.22 27.10
C HIS A 149 5.04 -1.27 26.84
#